data_b59df1ac00955438dcdffd7f080908b7
#
_entry.id   b59df1ac00955438dcdffd7f080908b7
#
_cell.length_a   1.000
_cell.length_b   1.000
_cell.length_c   1.000
_cell.angle_alpha   90.00
_cell.angle_beta   90.00
_cell.angle_gamma   90.00
#
_symmetry.space_group_name_H-M   'P 1'
#
loop_
_entity.id
_entity.type
_entity.pdbx_description
1 polymer ?
#
loop_
_entity_poly.entity_id
_entity_poly.type
_entity_poly.pdbx_seq_one_letter_code
_entity_poly.pdbx_strand_id
1 'polypeptide(L)'
;MKWYHFVAGFFAGVFLANTVPHYVQGICSNSFPTPFANPPGKGLSSPTINVLWALFNLVVGYVLYRTGKVSPSSKWSLLVFFAGIASMSIMLSIAFAGRVH
;
A
#
# COMPACT_ATOMS: atom_id res chain seq x y z
N MET A 1 8.24 -20.95 -10.48
CA MET A 1 8.27 -20.06 -9.32
C MET A 1 7.76 -20.80 -8.10
N LYS A 2 8.34 -20.48 -6.96
CA LYS A 2 7.92 -21.06 -5.69
C LYS A 2 6.72 -20.33 -5.14
N TRP A 3 5.96 -20.97 -4.24
CA TRP A 3 4.77 -20.38 -3.65
C TRP A 3 5.05 -19.02 -2.94
N TYR A 4 6.22 -18.92 -2.28
CA TYR A 4 6.57 -17.69 -1.58
C TYR A 4 6.86 -16.52 -2.52
N HIS A 5 7.18 -16.78 -3.79
CA HIS A 5 7.28 -15.72 -4.79
C HIS A 5 5.91 -15.09 -5.03
N PHE A 6 4.86 -15.91 -5.07
CA PHE A 6 3.50 -15.39 -5.25
C PHE A 6 3.02 -14.62 -4.02
N VAL A 7 3.35 -15.09 -2.83
CA VAL A 7 3.04 -14.36 -1.60
C VAL A 7 3.72 -12.99 -1.60
N ALA A 8 5.01 -12.96 -1.92
CA ALA A 8 5.75 -11.69 -1.99
C ALA A 8 5.15 -10.76 -3.06
N GLY A 9 4.79 -11.28 -4.21
CA GLY A 9 4.16 -10.49 -5.27
C GLY A 9 2.82 -9.91 -4.87
N PHE A 10 2.00 -10.69 -4.17
CA PHE A 10 0.73 -10.23 -3.65
C PHE A 10 0.93 -9.05 -2.69
N PHE A 11 1.80 -9.21 -1.71
CA PHE A 11 2.05 -8.15 -0.73
C PHE A 11 2.79 -6.95 -1.33
N ALA A 12 3.56 -7.15 -2.40
CA ALA A 12 4.10 -6.01 -3.16
C ALA A 12 2.95 -5.12 -3.64
N GLY A 13 1.90 -5.72 -4.20
CA GLY A 13 0.72 -4.98 -4.63
C GLY A 13 0.03 -4.28 -3.47
N VAL A 14 -0.10 -4.96 -2.33
CA VAL A 14 -0.70 -4.39 -1.13
C VAL A 14 0.06 -3.13 -0.68
N PHE A 15 1.37 -3.23 -0.53
CA PHE A 15 2.18 -2.10 -0.04
C PHE A 15 2.22 -0.95 -1.04
N LEU A 16 2.33 -1.24 -2.34
CA LEU A 16 2.34 -0.19 -3.36
C LEU A 16 1.00 0.54 -3.42
N ALA A 17 -0.11 -0.19 -3.32
CA ALA A 17 -1.43 0.44 -3.28
C ALA A 17 -1.59 1.31 -2.03
N ASN A 18 -1.10 0.84 -0.87
CA ASN A 18 -1.18 1.61 0.37
C ASN A 18 -0.33 2.87 0.35
N THR A 19 0.70 2.91 -0.49
CA THR A 19 1.54 4.10 -0.65
C THR A 19 0.73 5.30 -1.15
N VAL A 20 -0.23 5.05 -2.06
CA VAL A 20 -0.90 6.11 -2.82
C VAL A 20 -1.65 7.11 -1.92
N PRO A 21 -2.59 6.68 -1.04
CA PRO A 21 -3.33 7.67 -0.26
C PRO A 21 -2.44 8.46 0.69
N HIS A 22 -1.47 7.82 1.32
CA HIS A 22 -0.58 8.50 2.26
C HIS A 22 0.34 9.48 1.55
N TYR A 23 0.84 9.11 0.37
CA TYR A 23 1.68 9.98 -0.43
C TYR A 23 0.89 11.20 -0.92
N VAL A 24 -0.29 10.96 -1.51
CA VAL A 24 -1.11 12.02 -2.09
C VAL A 24 -1.56 13.00 -1.00
N GLN A 25 -2.09 12.49 0.12
CA GLN A 25 -2.53 13.35 1.21
C GLN A 25 -1.36 14.11 1.82
N GLY A 26 -0.22 13.43 2.01
CA GLY A 26 0.95 14.04 2.61
C GLY A 26 1.51 15.19 1.78
N ILE A 27 1.70 14.97 0.48
CA ILE A 27 2.24 16.03 -0.39
C ILE A 27 1.25 17.18 -0.62
N CYS A 28 -0.05 16.93 -0.39
CA CYS A 28 -1.06 17.98 -0.44
C CYS A 28 -1.24 18.69 0.90
N SER A 29 -0.37 18.40 1.87
CA SER A 29 -0.39 18.99 3.22
C SER A 29 -1.67 18.66 3.99
N ASN A 30 -2.26 17.51 3.72
CA ASN A 30 -3.45 17.04 4.45
C ASN A 30 -3.04 16.00 5.48
N SER A 31 -3.64 16.11 6.68
CA SER A 31 -3.51 15.05 7.69
C SER A 31 -4.35 13.85 7.28
N PHE A 32 -3.89 12.65 7.63
CA PHE A 32 -4.54 11.42 7.20
C PHE A 32 -4.22 10.31 8.20
N PRO A 33 -5.10 9.31 8.38
CA PRO A 33 -4.85 8.23 9.33
C PRO A 33 -3.65 7.38 8.97
N THR A 34 -2.88 7.00 10.00
CA THR A 34 -1.80 6.02 9.88
C THR A 34 -1.86 5.08 11.08
N PRO A 35 -1.11 3.96 11.06
CA PRO A 35 -1.02 3.10 12.25
C PRO A 35 -0.38 3.81 13.45
N PHE A 36 0.28 4.93 13.23
CA PHE A 36 0.97 5.69 14.28
C PHE A 36 0.08 6.77 14.91
N ALA A 37 -1.12 6.97 14.38
CA ALA A 37 -2.06 7.94 14.91
C ALA A 37 -2.72 7.41 16.19
N ASN A 38 -3.39 8.30 16.90
CA ASN A 38 -4.11 7.93 18.13
C ASN A 38 -5.59 8.31 17.97
N PRO A 39 -6.51 7.33 17.86
CA PRO A 39 -6.25 5.89 17.87
C PRO A 39 -5.64 5.41 16.54
N PRO A 40 -4.86 4.30 16.57
CA PRO A 40 -4.21 3.81 15.37
C PRO A 40 -5.19 3.53 14.23
N GLY A 41 -4.83 3.98 13.03
CA GLY A 41 -5.64 3.78 11.85
C GLY A 41 -6.92 4.62 11.77
N LYS A 42 -7.27 5.38 12.80
CA LYS A 42 -8.48 6.21 12.86
C LYS A 42 -8.17 7.66 13.13
N GLY A 43 -7.23 7.95 14.03
CA GLY A 43 -6.77 9.31 14.25
C GLY A 43 -5.97 9.82 13.07
N LEU A 44 -5.58 11.09 13.11
CA LEU A 44 -4.86 11.73 12.02
C LEU A 44 -3.39 11.89 12.38
N SER A 45 -2.53 11.53 11.44
CA SER A 45 -1.11 11.85 11.50
C SER A 45 -0.84 13.07 10.63
N SER A 46 0.27 13.77 10.91
CA SER A 46 0.64 14.97 10.16
C SER A 46 0.93 14.62 8.69
N PRO A 47 0.89 15.62 7.79
CA PRO A 47 1.28 15.41 6.41
C PRO A 47 2.67 14.80 6.25
N THR A 48 3.65 15.28 7.02
CA THR A 48 5.02 14.76 6.95
C THR A 48 5.09 13.29 7.35
N ILE A 49 4.39 12.90 8.41
CA ILE A 49 4.35 11.49 8.83
C ILE A 49 3.71 10.64 7.74
N ASN A 50 2.68 11.14 7.07
CA ASN A 50 2.07 10.42 5.95
C ASN A 50 3.03 10.22 4.79
N VAL A 51 3.82 11.23 4.45
CA VAL A 51 4.84 11.09 3.40
C VAL A 51 5.88 10.04 3.80
N LEU A 52 6.36 10.08 5.04
CA LEU A 52 7.34 9.10 5.51
C LEU A 52 6.77 7.70 5.50
N TRP A 53 5.53 7.54 5.93
CA TRP A 53 4.84 6.25 5.90
C TRP A 53 4.67 5.74 4.47
N ALA A 54 4.32 6.64 3.55
CA ALA A 54 4.21 6.31 2.13
C ALA A 54 5.54 5.84 1.55
N LEU A 55 6.62 6.54 1.86
CA LEU A 55 7.95 6.18 1.36
C LEU A 55 8.39 4.81 1.91
N PHE A 56 8.09 4.52 3.17
CA PHE A 56 8.37 3.21 3.74
C PHE A 56 7.60 2.12 3.00
N ASN A 57 6.30 2.33 2.76
CA ASN A 57 5.48 1.39 2.00
C ASN A 57 6.01 1.19 0.58
N LEU A 58 6.47 2.26 -0.05
CA LEU A 58 7.04 2.19 -1.40
C LEU A 58 8.28 1.31 -1.43
N VAL A 59 9.19 1.49 -0.46
CA VAL A 59 10.43 0.70 -0.38
C VAL A 59 10.09 -0.77 -0.14
N VAL A 60 9.23 -1.05 0.83
CA VAL A 60 8.82 -2.43 1.13
C VAL A 60 8.15 -3.06 -0.09
N GLY A 61 7.25 -2.31 -0.73
CA GLY A 61 6.58 -2.78 -1.95
C GLY A 61 7.55 -3.11 -3.06
N TYR A 62 8.56 -2.27 -3.27
CA TYR A 62 9.58 -2.52 -4.29
C TYR A 62 10.40 -3.77 -3.99
N VAL A 63 10.85 -3.91 -2.74
CA VAL A 63 11.61 -5.10 -2.32
C VAL A 63 10.80 -6.37 -2.54
N LEU A 64 9.52 -6.35 -2.14
CA LEU A 64 8.64 -7.49 -2.34
C LEU A 64 8.36 -7.76 -3.82
N TYR A 65 8.25 -6.72 -4.63
CA TYR A 65 8.10 -6.86 -6.08
C TYR A 65 9.28 -7.61 -6.69
N ARG A 66 10.49 -7.25 -6.30
CA ARG A 66 11.71 -7.92 -6.76
C ARG A 66 11.79 -9.35 -6.23
N THR A 67 11.49 -9.54 -4.94
CA THR A 67 11.50 -10.86 -4.32
C THR A 67 10.47 -11.79 -4.95
N GLY A 68 9.30 -11.25 -5.31
CA GLY A 68 8.23 -12.01 -5.95
C GLY A 68 8.48 -12.33 -7.41
N LYS A 69 9.56 -11.82 -7.98
CA LYS A 69 9.90 -12.02 -9.40
C LYS A 69 8.74 -11.63 -10.33
N VAL A 70 8.03 -10.56 -9.96
CA VAL A 70 6.92 -10.05 -10.78
C VAL A 70 7.48 -9.56 -12.11
N SER A 71 6.95 -10.08 -13.20
CA SER A 71 7.41 -9.66 -14.52
C SER A 71 6.34 -9.95 -15.59
N PRO A 72 6.39 -9.21 -16.72
CA PRO A 72 5.44 -9.47 -17.82
C PRO A 72 5.56 -10.88 -18.42
N SER A 73 6.70 -11.53 -18.26
CA SER A 73 6.91 -12.89 -18.77
C SER A 73 6.23 -13.96 -17.92
N SER A 74 5.72 -13.61 -16.75
CA SER A 74 5.01 -14.51 -15.86
C SER A 74 3.62 -13.96 -15.57
N LYS A 75 2.63 -14.41 -16.33
CA LYS A 75 1.26 -13.90 -16.19
C LYS A 75 0.69 -14.15 -14.78
N TRP A 76 1.04 -15.27 -14.16
CA TRP A 76 0.56 -15.58 -12.82
C TRP A 76 1.15 -14.62 -11.78
N SER A 77 2.42 -14.22 -11.94
CA SER A 77 3.02 -13.21 -11.05
C SER A 77 2.31 -11.88 -11.19
N LEU A 78 1.95 -11.48 -12.41
CA LEU A 78 1.20 -10.24 -12.64
C LEU A 78 -0.20 -10.32 -12.03
N LEU A 79 -0.89 -11.45 -12.22
CA LEU A 79 -2.24 -11.62 -11.67
C LEU A 79 -2.25 -11.53 -10.16
N VAL A 80 -1.30 -12.16 -9.50
CA VAL A 80 -1.19 -12.14 -8.03
C VAL A 80 -0.85 -10.73 -7.55
N PHE A 81 0.05 -10.05 -8.25
CA PHE A 81 0.42 -8.68 -7.94
C PHE A 81 -0.80 -7.74 -8.04
N PHE A 82 -1.55 -7.82 -9.14
CA PHE A 82 -2.76 -7.01 -9.30
C PHE A 82 -3.84 -7.39 -8.30
N ALA A 83 -3.92 -8.65 -7.91
CA ALA A 83 -4.85 -9.08 -6.86
C ALA A 83 -4.52 -8.39 -5.53
N GLY A 84 -3.23 -8.22 -5.22
CA GLY A 84 -2.79 -7.48 -4.05
C GLY A 84 -3.19 -6.01 -4.11
N ILE A 85 -2.97 -5.38 -5.26
CA ILE A 85 -3.38 -3.99 -5.48
C ILE A 85 -4.89 -3.85 -5.29
N ALA A 86 -5.67 -4.72 -5.94
CA ALA A 86 -7.13 -4.65 -5.90
C ALA A 86 -7.65 -4.88 -4.48
N SER A 87 -7.13 -5.89 -3.79
CA SER A 87 -7.55 -6.21 -2.43
C SER A 87 -7.30 -5.04 -1.48
N MET A 88 -6.11 -4.45 -1.53
CA MET A 88 -5.78 -3.32 -0.67
C MET A 88 -6.59 -2.09 -1.04
N SER A 89 -6.79 -1.82 -2.32
CA SER A 89 -7.56 -0.67 -2.78
C SER A 89 -9.00 -0.74 -2.31
N ILE A 90 -9.62 -1.91 -2.42
CA ILE A 90 -10.99 -2.11 -1.95
C ILE A 90 -11.06 -1.97 -0.43
N MET A 91 -10.12 -2.57 0.28
CA MET A 91 -10.08 -2.49 1.74
C MET A 91 -9.96 -1.04 2.21
N LEU A 92 -9.07 -0.25 1.57
CA LEU A 92 -8.90 1.15 1.92
C LEU A 92 -10.17 1.97 1.66
N SER A 93 -10.85 1.70 0.54
CA SER A 93 -12.07 2.42 0.20
C SER A 93 -13.17 2.18 1.24
N ILE A 94 -13.20 0.99 1.82
CA ILE A 94 -14.16 0.64 2.88
C ILE A 94 -13.70 1.22 4.21
N ALA A 95 -12.43 1.07 4.54
CA ALA A 95 -11.89 1.53 5.82
C ALA A 95 -12.01 3.05 6.00
N PHE A 96 -11.89 3.81 4.91
CA PHE A 96 -11.96 5.27 4.96
C PHE A 96 -13.30 5.83 4.46
N ALA A 97 -14.31 4.98 4.26
CA ALA A 97 -15.60 5.40 3.71
C ALA A 97 -16.32 6.43 4.59
N GLY A 98 -16.09 6.40 5.91
CA GLY A 98 -16.73 7.31 6.83
C GLY A 98 -16.06 8.68 6.96
N ARG A 99 -15.00 8.94 6.22
CA ARG A 99 -14.29 10.20 6.33
C ARG A 99 -14.96 11.28 5.51
N VAL A 100 -14.97 12.50 6.07
CA VAL A 100 -15.51 13.67 5.38
C VAL A 100 -14.48 14.18 4.38
N HIS A 101 -14.96 14.48 3.21
CA HIS A 101 -14.11 14.96 2.12
C HIS A 101 -14.37 16.43 1.82
#